data_ffc407c04e89e25d72a00bf4a494be95
#
_entry.id   ffc407c04e89e25d72a00bf4a494be95
#
_cell.length_a   1.000
_cell.length_b   1.000
_cell.length_c   1.000
_cell.angle_alpha   90.00
_cell.angle_beta   90.00
_cell.angle_gamma   90.00
#
_symmetry.space_group_name_H-M   'P 1'
#
loop_
_entity.id
_entity.type
_entity.pdbx_description
1 polymer ?
#
loop_
_entity_poly.entity_id
_entity_poly.type
_entity_poly.pdbx_seq_one_letter_code
_entity_poly.pdbx_strand_id
1 'polypeptide(L)'
;MNTANVKAGETVMVVGVGGIGINAVQGARLAGAKNIIAIDPLENKREKAMELGATHSFASTDEAMETLTDMTRGQMADSAILTPGLMTSEIVAGGFNAVGKGGVVVLTGLNKLEEQNIELPGSIMTLFRKSLKGSLFGDCNPTVDIPRILGLYQSGDIKLDEIITRTYTLDQVNEGYDDLLAGKNVRGVVIHSHD
;
A
#
# COMPACT_ATOMS: atom_id res chain seq x y z
N MET A 1 6.34 -1.13 6.87
CA MET A 1 7.61 -1.44 7.59
C MET A 1 7.42 -2.59 8.57
N ASN A 2 6.59 -2.47 9.60
CA ASN A 2 6.54 -3.46 10.69
C ASN A 2 6.04 -4.85 10.24
N THR A 3 4.80 -4.99 9.78
CA THR A 3 4.21 -6.29 9.42
C THR A 3 4.94 -7.01 8.30
N ALA A 4 5.28 -6.31 7.22
CA ALA A 4 6.06 -6.85 6.10
C ALA A 4 7.53 -7.07 6.45
N ASN A 5 8.06 -6.33 7.45
CA ASN A 5 9.46 -6.37 7.88
C ASN A 5 10.44 -6.13 6.71
N VAL A 6 10.13 -5.13 5.89
CA VAL A 6 10.91 -4.77 4.69
C VAL A 6 12.35 -4.44 5.06
N LYS A 7 13.29 -4.96 4.28
CA LYS A 7 14.73 -4.76 4.46
C LYS A 7 15.34 -4.03 3.26
N ALA A 8 16.49 -3.44 3.49
CA ALA A 8 17.26 -2.80 2.43
C ALA A 8 17.59 -3.78 1.29
N GLY A 9 17.36 -3.35 0.06
CA GLY A 9 17.60 -4.14 -1.14
C GLY A 9 16.42 -4.99 -1.62
N GLU A 10 15.35 -5.12 -0.83
CA GLU A 10 14.17 -5.91 -1.19
C GLU A 10 13.31 -5.26 -2.29
N THR A 11 12.50 -6.08 -2.92
CA THR A 11 11.44 -5.67 -3.87
C THR A 11 10.08 -5.76 -3.19
N VAL A 12 9.37 -4.64 -3.14
CA VAL A 12 8.06 -4.49 -2.48
C VAL A 12 7.00 -4.12 -3.50
N MET A 13 5.89 -4.82 -3.52
CA MET A 13 4.70 -4.45 -4.28
C MET A 13 3.66 -3.85 -3.34
N VAL A 14 3.07 -2.71 -3.69
CA VAL A 14 1.97 -2.07 -2.96
C VAL A 14 0.76 -2.02 -3.87
N VAL A 15 -0.32 -2.72 -3.50
CA VAL A 15 -1.55 -2.81 -4.28
C VAL A 15 -2.62 -1.91 -3.65
N GLY A 16 -3.07 -0.91 -4.42
CA GLY A 16 -3.91 0.19 -3.95
C GLY A 16 -3.07 1.30 -3.31
N VAL A 17 -2.76 2.37 -4.06
CA VAL A 17 -1.95 3.50 -3.55
C VAL A 17 -2.79 4.72 -3.21
N GLY A 18 -3.94 4.49 -2.56
CA GLY A 18 -4.72 5.52 -1.87
C GLY A 18 -4.04 6.00 -0.59
N GLY A 19 -4.82 6.62 0.32
CA GLY A 19 -4.27 7.23 1.54
C GLY A 19 -3.46 6.31 2.46
N ILE A 20 -3.71 4.99 2.45
CA ILE A 20 -2.92 4.01 3.20
C ILE A 20 -1.71 3.56 2.37
N GLY A 21 -1.95 3.13 1.11
CA GLY A 21 -0.89 2.56 0.28
C GLY A 21 0.21 3.53 -0.09
N ILE A 22 -0.12 4.82 -0.27
CA ILE A 22 0.88 5.86 -0.51
C ILE A 22 1.89 5.96 0.65
N ASN A 23 1.43 5.77 1.89
CA ASN A 23 2.31 5.74 3.06
C ASN A 23 3.07 4.41 3.17
N ALA A 24 2.52 3.30 2.66
CA ALA A 24 3.27 2.04 2.55
C ALA A 24 4.42 2.17 1.53
N VAL A 25 4.23 2.90 0.42
CA VAL A 25 5.29 3.25 -0.53
C VAL A 25 6.42 4.03 0.18
N GLN A 26 6.08 5.11 0.90
CA GLN A 26 7.07 5.87 1.67
C GLN A 26 7.77 5.01 2.72
N GLY A 27 7.02 4.14 3.43
CA GLY A 27 7.57 3.23 4.41
C GLY A 27 8.55 2.22 3.80
N ALA A 28 8.26 1.68 2.61
CA ALA A 28 9.17 0.80 1.88
C ALA A 28 10.45 1.53 1.46
N ARG A 29 10.34 2.78 0.98
CA ARG A 29 11.48 3.64 0.66
C ARG A 29 12.36 3.87 1.88
N LEU A 30 11.79 4.22 3.02
CA LEU A 30 12.51 4.44 4.28
C LEU A 30 13.21 3.17 4.80
N ALA A 31 12.60 2.00 4.57
CA ALA A 31 13.22 0.72 4.90
C ALA A 31 14.38 0.35 3.96
N GLY A 32 14.59 1.12 2.88
CA GLY A 32 15.67 0.89 1.92
C GLY A 32 15.31 -0.14 0.85
N ALA A 33 14.03 -0.38 0.57
CA ALA A 33 13.64 -1.23 -0.55
C ALA A 33 14.28 -0.74 -1.86
N LYS A 34 14.80 -1.69 -2.65
CA LYS A 34 15.44 -1.39 -3.94
C LYS A 34 14.40 -1.09 -5.01
N ASN A 35 13.37 -1.91 -5.09
CA ASN A 35 12.29 -1.75 -6.04
C ASN A 35 10.97 -1.61 -5.26
N ILE A 36 10.19 -0.60 -5.60
CA ILE A 36 8.87 -0.35 -5.00
C ILE A 36 7.90 -0.21 -6.16
N ILE A 37 7.02 -1.22 -6.31
CA ILE A 37 6.07 -1.32 -7.40
C ILE A 37 4.70 -0.89 -6.88
N ALA A 38 4.17 0.20 -7.41
CA ALA A 38 2.87 0.75 -7.06
C ALA A 38 1.80 0.23 -8.04
N ILE A 39 0.72 -0.34 -7.52
CA ILE A 39 -0.40 -0.84 -8.33
C ILE A 39 -1.67 -0.06 -7.95
N ASP A 40 -2.26 0.63 -8.91
CA ASP A 40 -3.57 1.28 -8.75
C ASP A 40 -4.20 1.50 -10.15
N PRO A 41 -5.51 1.26 -10.36
CA PRO A 41 -6.14 1.51 -11.64
C PRO A 41 -6.13 2.99 -12.03
N LEU A 42 -6.09 3.91 -11.05
CA LEU A 42 -6.14 5.36 -11.29
C LEU A 42 -4.74 5.94 -11.53
N GLU A 43 -4.55 6.56 -12.70
CA GLU A 43 -3.27 7.12 -13.13
C GLU A 43 -2.74 8.20 -12.16
N ASN A 44 -3.61 9.13 -11.75
CA ASN A 44 -3.25 10.19 -10.80
C ASN A 44 -2.69 9.67 -9.47
N LYS A 45 -3.15 8.49 -8.99
CA LYS A 45 -2.62 7.86 -7.80
C LYS A 45 -1.27 7.20 -8.05
N ARG A 46 -1.09 6.60 -9.23
CA ARG A 46 0.19 6.02 -9.63
C ARG A 46 1.27 7.10 -9.77
N GLU A 47 0.94 8.24 -10.41
CA GLU A 47 1.83 9.40 -10.52
C GLU A 47 2.26 9.88 -9.13
N LYS A 48 1.29 10.05 -8.21
CA LYS A 48 1.59 10.44 -6.84
C LYS A 48 2.46 9.43 -6.09
N ALA A 49 2.28 8.13 -6.34
CA ALA A 49 3.13 7.10 -5.76
C ALA A 49 4.57 7.21 -6.28
N MET A 50 4.77 7.51 -7.57
CA MET A 50 6.09 7.74 -8.15
C MET A 50 6.78 8.95 -7.53
N GLU A 51 6.07 10.07 -7.33
CA GLU A 51 6.60 11.26 -6.64
C GLU A 51 7.06 10.95 -5.20
N LEU A 52 6.39 10.02 -4.52
CA LEU A 52 6.63 9.69 -3.11
C LEU A 52 7.52 8.46 -2.88
N GLY A 53 8.12 7.93 -3.96
CA GLY A 53 9.19 6.96 -3.86
C GLY A 53 8.93 5.60 -4.45
N ALA A 54 7.82 5.38 -5.16
CA ALA A 54 7.69 4.20 -6.00
C ALA A 54 8.72 4.27 -7.15
N THR A 55 9.24 3.11 -7.54
CA THR A 55 10.21 3.01 -8.66
C THR A 55 9.54 2.62 -9.96
N HIS A 56 8.39 1.96 -9.87
CA HIS A 56 7.58 1.51 -11.00
C HIS A 56 6.10 1.61 -10.63
N SER A 57 5.24 1.79 -11.63
CA SER A 57 3.79 1.79 -11.40
C SER A 57 3.04 1.13 -12.55
N PHE A 58 1.94 0.41 -12.24
CA PHE A 58 1.11 -0.30 -13.19
C PHE A 58 -0.36 -0.18 -12.81
N ALA A 59 -1.26 -0.34 -13.78
CA ALA A 59 -2.70 -0.27 -13.52
C ALA A 59 -3.23 -1.53 -12.81
N SER A 60 -2.59 -2.68 -13.01
CA SER A 60 -2.95 -3.94 -12.38
C SER A 60 -1.72 -4.77 -11.99
N THR A 61 -1.93 -5.74 -11.11
CA THR A 61 -0.87 -6.70 -10.75
C THR A 61 -0.43 -7.51 -11.96
N ASP A 62 -1.35 -7.89 -12.84
CA ASP A 62 -1.05 -8.69 -14.03
C ASP A 62 -0.12 -7.95 -15.00
N GLU A 63 -0.36 -6.65 -15.22
CA GLU A 63 0.54 -5.81 -16.02
C GLU A 63 1.95 -5.72 -15.44
N ALA A 64 2.08 -5.77 -14.12
CA ALA A 64 3.37 -5.68 -13.44
C ALA A 64 4.20 -6.98 -13.52
N MET A 65 3.58 -8.14 -13.78
CA MET A 65 4.21 -9.46 -13.61
C MET A 65 5.41 -9.68 -14.51
N GLU A 66 5.36 -9.25 -15.77
CA GLU A 66 6.47 -9.37 -16.70
C GLU A 66 7.68 -8.57 -16.20
N THR A 67 7.46 -7.28 -15.91
CA THR A 67 8.51 -6.39 -15.39
C THR A 67 9.06 -6.88 -14.04
N LEU A 68 8.17 -7.34 -13.13
CA LEU A 68 8.58 -7.92 -11.86
C LEU A 68 9.47 -9.15 -12.04
N THR A 69 9.10 -10.05 -12.96
CA THR A 69 9.88 -11.26 -13.26
C THR A 69 11.26 -10.89 -13.78
N ASP A 70 11.35 -9.97 -14.73
CA ASP A 70 12.61 -9.56 -15.35
C ASP A 70 13.54 -8.84 -14.35
N MET A 71 13.04 -7.85 -13.62
CA MET A 71 13.86 -7.07 -12.68
C MET A 71 14.39 -7.92 -11.50
N THR A 72 13.64 -8.97 -11.12
CA THR A 72 14.02 -9.88 -10.04
C THR A 72 14.68 -11.17 -10.53
N ARG A 73 14.84 -11.35 -11.84
CA ARG A 73 15.33 -12.60 -12.45
C ARG A 73 14.51 -13.82 -12.01
N GLY A 74 13.20 -13.66 -11.93
CA GLY A 74 12.25 -14.70 -11.51
C GLY A 74 12.16 -14.94 -10.00
N GLN A 75 12.86 -14.18 -9.16
CA GLN A 75 12.76 -14.31 -7.70
C GLN A 75 11.45 -13.70 -7.16
N MET A 76 10.81 -12.82 -7.92
CA MET A 76 9.56 -12.15 -7.58
C MET A 76 9.73 -11.15 -6.41
N ALA A 77 8.63 -10.57 -5.91
CA ALA A 77 8.68 -9.63 -4.80
C ALA A 77 8.95 -10.34 -3.45
N ASP A 78 9.67 -9.68 -2.55
CA ASP A 78 9.87 -10.14 -1.18
C ASP A 78 8.61 -9.92 -0.34
N SER A 79 7.87 -8.85 -0.62
CA SER A 79 6.59 -8.59 0.04
C SER A 79 5.58 -7.91 -0.90
N ALA A 80 4.29 -8.21 -0.68
CA ALA A 80 3.16 -7.53 -1.27
C ALA A 80 2.27 -6.94 -0.16
N ILE A 81 2.05 -5.63 -0.18
CA ILE A 81 1.23 -4.92 0.80
C ILE A 81 -0.07 -4.53 0.11
N LEU A 82 -1.18 -5.12 0.55
CA LEU A 82 -2.48 -4.94 -0.07
C LEU A 82 -3.30 -3.94 0.73
N THR A 83 -3.60 -2.80 0.12
CA THR A 83 -4.29 -1.65 0.73
C THR A 83 -5.47 -1.13 -0.09
N PRO A 84 -6.21 -1.99 -0.84
CA PRO A 84 -7.38 -1.53 -1.58
C PRO A 84 -8.49 -1.12 -0.63
N GLY A 85 -9.42 -0.28 -1.10
CA GLY A 85 -10.60 0.12 -0.33
C GLY A 85 -11.54 -1.06 -0.02
N LEU A 86 -11.60 -2.05 -0.93
CA LEU A 86 -12.29 -3.33 -0.74
C LEU A 86 -11.32 -4.45 -1.08
N MET A 87 -11.08 -5.33 -0.12
CA MET A 87 -10.27 -6.53 -0.33
C MET A 87 -11.11 -7.62 -1.00
N THR A 88 -10.63 -8.17 -2.10
CA THR A 88 -11.25 -9.32 -2.77
C THR A 88 -10.30 -10.51 -2.84
N SER A 89 -10.83 -11.71 -3.07
CA SER A 89 -10.01 -12.91 -3.21
C SER A 89 -9.01 -12.81 -4.37
N GLU A 90 -9.39 -12.15 -5.47
CA GLU A 90 -8.53 -11.94 -6.64
C GLU A 90 -7.34 -11.04 -6.31
N ILE A 91 -7.55 -9.97 -5.53
CA ILE A 91 -6.47 -9.08 -5.10
C ILE A 91 -5.49 -9.85 -4.21
N VAL A 92 -6.00 -10.68 -3.30
CA VAL A 92 -5.15 -11.51 -2.43
C VAL A 92 -4.38 -12.54 -3.25
N ALA A 93 -5.03 -13.22 -4.19
CA ALA A 93 -4.39 -14.17 -5.10
C ALA A 93 -3.32 -13.49 -5.97
N GLY A 94 -3.61 -12.30 -6.52
CA GLY A 94 -2.63 -11.52 -7.28
C GLY A 94 -1.39 -11.17 -6.44
N GLY A 95 -1.57 -10.66 -5.23
CA GLY A 95 -0.46 -10.40 -4.31
C GLY A 95 0.32 -11.66 -3.93
N PHE A 96 -0.39 -12.79 -3.71
CA PHE A 96 0.23 -14.07 -3.41
C PHE A 96 1.08 -14.62 -4.58
N ASN A 97 0.63 -14.42 -5.81
CA ASN A 97 1.36 -14.82 -7.01
C ASN A 97 2.58 -13.92 -7.24
N ALA A 98 2.47 -12.63 -6.91
CA ALA A 98 3.55 -11.67 -7.08
C ALA A 98 4.72 -11.83 -6.09
N VAL A 99 4.52 -12.49 -4.94
CA VAL A 99 5.63 -12.74 -4.00
C VAL A 99 6.37 -14.03 -4.31
N GLY A 100 7.68 -14.01 -4.07
CA GLY A 100 8.58 -15.13 -4.27
C GLY A 100 8.58 -16.15 -3.13
N LYS A 101 9.61 -17.02 -3.14
CA LYS A 101 9.84 -18.01 -2.06
C LYS A 101 10.21 -17.28 -0.76
N GLY A 102 9.52 -17.62 0.32
CA GLY A 102 9.67 -16.96 1.62
C GLY A 102 8.99 -15.59 1.70
N GLY A 103 8.32 -15.15 0.61
CA GLY A 103 7.67 -13.85 0.52
C GLY A 103 6.45 -13.72 1.42
N VAL A 104 6.12 -12.48 1.73
CA VAL A 104 5.04 -12.13 2.67
C VAL A 104 3.98 -11.30 1.97
N VAL A 105 2.71 -11.70 2.07
CA VAL A 105 1.55 -10.89 1.68
C VAL A 105 0.91 -10.28 2.92
N VAL A 106 0.76 -8.96 2.94
CA VAL A 106 0.17 -8.23 4.07
C VAL A 106 -1.18 -7.66 3.66
N LEU A 107 -2.22 -8.01 4.41
CA LEU A 107 -3.58 -7.52 4.25
C LEU A 107 -3.82 -6.37 5.22
N THR A 108 -4.18 -5.19 4.71
CA THR A 108 -4.58 -4.03 5.53
C THR A 108 -6.01 -3.57 5.24
N GLY A 109 -6.53 -3.89 4.07
CA GLY A 109 -7.93 -3.65 3.71
C GLY A 109 -8.85 -4.71 4.31
N LEU A 110 -10.14 -4.39 4.36
CA LEU A 110 -11.16 -5.31 4.85
C LEU A 110 -12.00 -5.86 3.68
N ASN A 111 -12.40 -7.13 3.79
CA ASN A 111 -13.45 -7.71 2.96
C ASN A 111 -14.83 -7.23 3.46
N LYS A 112 -15.86 -7.40 2.65
CA LYS A 112 -17.22 -7.37 3.19
C LYS A 112 -17.37 -8.47 4.24
N LEU A 113 -18.09 -8.20 5.31
CA LEU A 113 -18.24 -9.16 6.42
C LEU A 113 -18.90 -10.48 6.00
N GLU A 114 -19.67 -10.45 4.91
CA GLU A 114 -20.32 -11.64 4.34
C GLU A 114 -19.37 -12.48 3.48
N GLU A 115 -18.28 -11.88 2.96
CA GLU A 115 -17.27 -12.55 2.15
C GLU A 115 -16.19 -13.14 3.04
N GLN A 116 -16.29 -14.44 3.34
CA GLN A 116 -15.41 -15.09 4.33
C GLN A 116 -14.24 -15.85 3.70
N ASN A 117 -14.18 -15.98 2.38
CA ASN A 117 -13.24 -16.87 1.72
C ASN A 117 -12.06 -16.13 1.10
N ILE A 118 -10.86 -16.62 1.40
CA ILE A 118 -9.63 -16.34 0.69
C ILE A 118 -9.16 -17.67 0.09
N GLU A 119 -9.12 -17.76 -1.23
CA GLU A 119 -8.71 -18.98 -1.93
C GLU A 119 -7.26 -18.87 -2.36
N LEU A 120 -6.40 -19.71 -1.79
CA LEU A 120 -4.98 -19.77 -2.10
C LEU A 120 -4.52 -21.22 -2.26
N PRO A 121 -3.55 -21.50 -3.15
CA PRO A 121 -2.99 -22.84 -3.32
C PRO A 121 -2.13 -23.23 -2.12
N GLY A 122 -2.70 -23.98 -1.17
CA GLY A 122 -2.04 -24.36 0.08
C GLY A 122 -0.73 -25.13 -0.12
N SER A 123 -0.64 -25.97 -1.15
CA SER A 123 0.61 -26.67 -1.50
C SER A 123 1.73 -25.69 -1.86
N ILE A 124 1.44 -24.67 -2.66
CA ILE A 124 2.40 -23.63 -3.04
C ILE A 124 2.80 -22.79 -1.83
N MET A 125 1.83 -22.45 -0.96
CA MET A 125 2.14 -21.75 0.29
C MET A 125 3.16 -22.52 1.12
N THR A 126 2.97 -23.83 1.30
CA THR A 126 3.88 -24.69 2.07
C THR A 126 5.24 -24.87 1.40
N LEU A 127 5.25 -25.30 0.12
CA LEU A 127 6.48 -25.59 -0.62
C LEU A 127 7.38 -24.36 -0.79
N PHE A 128 6.79 -23.20 -0.97
CA PHE A 128 7.53 -21.95 -1.15
C PHE A 128 7.61 -21.10 0.12
N ARG A 129 7.09 -21.60 1.24
CA ARG A 129 7.12 -20.91 2.55
C ARG A 129 6.54 -19.48 2.47
N LYS A 130 5.56 -19.25 1.61
CA LYS A 130 4.88 -17.96 1.52
C LYS A 130 4.02 -17.73 2.75
N SER A 131 3.89 -16.48 3.18
CA SER A 131 3.10 -16.09 4.35
C SER A 131 2.01 -15.11 3.97
N LEU A 132 0.83 -15.26 4.59
CA LEU A 132 -0.27 -14.29 4.55
C LEU A 132 -0.47 -13.73 5.96
N LYS A 133 -0.44 -12.41 6.11
CA LYS A 133 -0.55 -11.74 7.41
C LYS A 133 -1.60 -10.64 7.36
N GLY A 134 -2.51 -10.61 8.33
CA GLY A 134 -3.33 -9.44 8.60
C GLY A 134 -2.50 -8.37 9.32
N SER A 135 -2.84 -7.10 9.09
CA SER A 135 -2.20 -5.96 9.76
C SER A 135 -3.26 -4.94 10.16
N LEU A 136 -3.42 -4.75 11.45
CA LEU A 136 -4.28 -3.71 12.00
C LEU A 136 -3.41 -2.51 12.39
N PHE A 137 -3.74 -1.34 11.83
CA PHE A 137 -2.96 -0.10 12.04
C PHE A 137 -1.44 -0.26 11.82
N GLY A 138 -1.04 -1.16 10.91
CA GLY A 138 0.37 -1.41 10.59
C GLY A 138 1.17 -2.08 11.71
N ASP A 139 0.51 -2.77 12.66
CA ASP A 139 1.14 -3.37 13.85
C ASP A 139 1.95 -2.35 14.66
N CYS A 140 1.44 -1.12 14.72
CA CYS A 140 2.08 -0.01 15.40
C CYS A 140 1.69 0.06 16.89
N ASN A 141 2.63 0.50 17.72
CA ASN A 141 2.33 1.03 19.04
C ASN A 141 2.14 2.55 18.93
N PRO A 142 0.90 3.08 19.02
CA PRO A 142 0.64 4.51 18.80
C PRO A 142 1.49 5.43 19.69
N THR A 143 1.72 5.06 20.93
CA THR A 143 2.49 5.86 21.91
C THR A 143 3.97 6.05 21.48
N VAL A 144 4.52 5.06 20.78
CA VAL A 144 5.92 5.08 20.32
C VAL A 144 6.02 5.51 18.87
N ASP A 145 5.15 4.96 18.01
CA ASP A 145 5.28 5.12 16.57
C ASP A 145 4.79 6.49 16.08
N ILE A 146 3.77 7.09 16.70
CA ILE A 146 3.32 8.44 16.30
C ILE A 146 4.41 9.49 16.50
N PRO A 147 5.07 9.61 17.67
CA PRO A 147 6.19 10.54 17.82
C PRO A 147 7.34 10.26 16.85
N ARG A 148 7.65 8.99 16.58
CA ARG A 148 8.68 8.62 15.62
C ARG A 148 8.34 9.08 14.20
N ILE A 149 7.08 8.87 13.76
CA ILE A 149 6.60 9.28 12.43
C ILE A 149 6.59 10.80 12.32
N LEU A 150 6.20 11.53 13.38
CA LEU A 150 6.27 12.99 13.40
C LEU A 150 7.71 13.49 13.29
N GLY A 151 8.67 12.82 13.94
CA GLY A 151 10.10 13.14 13.77
C GLY A 151 10.57 12.96 12.33
N LEU A 152 10.16 11.88 11.65
CA LEU A 152 10.46 11.64 10.23
C LEU A 152 9.78 12.67 9.30
N TYR A 153 8.59 13.14 9.65
CA TYR A 153 7.93 14.23 8.93
C TYR A 153 8.69 15.55 9.11
N GLN A 154 9.09 15.89 10.33
CA GLN A 154 9.87 17.11 10.63
C GLN A 154 11.24 17.11 9.95
N SER A 155 11.90 15.95 9.80
CA SER A 155 13.15 15.83 9.03
C SER A 155 12.96 15.82 7.52
N GLY A 156 11.70 15.75 7.04
CA GLY A 156 11.38 15.70 5.61
C GLY A 156 11.51 14.31 4.97
N ASP A 157 11.75 13.28 5.76
CA ASP A 157 11.87 11.89 5.29
C ASP A 157 10.51 11.27 4.91
N ILE A 158 9.43 11.74 5.56
CA ILE A 158 8.04 11.41 5.21
C ILE A 158 7.33 12.68 4.76
N LYS A 159 6.59 12.56 3.68
CA LYS A 159 5.76 13.62 3.10
C LYS A 159 4.32 13.41 3.53
N LEU A 160 3.76 14.33 4.33
CA LEU A 160 2.36 14.28 4.76
C LEU A 160 1.51 15.38 4.10
N ASP A 161 2.05 16.57 3.93
CA ASP A 161 1.32 17.67 3.29
C ASP A 161 1.05 17.38 1.82
N GLU A 162 1.99 16.74 1.14
CA GLU A 162 1.92 16.41 -0.28
C GLU A 162 0.84 15.34 -0.60
N ILE A 163 0.39 14.60 0.39
CA ILE A 163 -0.71 13.64 0.22
C ILE A 163 -2.09 14.28 0.44
N ILE A 164 -2.16 15.49 1.04
CA ILE A 164 -3.39 16.27 1.15
C ILE A 164 -3.65 16.91 -0.22
N THR A 165 -4.51 16.27 -1.00
CA THR A 165 -4.78 16.71 -2.37
C THR A 165 -5.97 17.63 -2.48
N ARG A 166 -6.81 17.70 -1.46
CA ARG A 166 -7.98 18.58 -1.42
C ARG A 166 -8.41 18.92 0.01
N THR A 167 -8.88 20.16 0.20
CA THR A 167 -9.46 20.61 1.46
C THR A 167 -10.93 20.96 1.26
N TYR A 168 -11.74 20.79 2.31
CA TYR A 168 -13.18 21.02 2.33
C TYR A 168 -13.55 21.82 3.57
N THR A 169 -14.64 22.57 3.50
CA THR A 169 -15.33 23.10 4.68
C THR A 169 -16.24 22.02 5.28
N LEU A 170 -16.77 22.26 6.49
CA LEU A 170 -17.72 21.34 7.10
C LEU A 170 -18.97 21.13 6.24
N ASP A 171 -19.46 22.17 5.60
CA ASP A 171 -20.64 22.09 4.70
C ASP A 171 -20.37 21.25 3.43
N GLN A 172 -19.12 21.09 3.06
CA GLN A 172 -18.68 20.30 1.91
C GLN A 172 -18.32 18.84 2.26
N VAL A 173 -18.63 18.36 3.46
CA VAL A 173 -18.25 17.01 3.89
C VAL A 173 -18.77 15.92 2.95
N ASN A 174 -19.99 16.07 2.43
CA ASN A 174 -20.59 15.12 1.49
C ASN A 174 -19.86 15.14 0.14
N GLU A 175 -19.48 16.32 -0.37
CA GLU A 175 -18.62 16.45 -1.56
C GLU A 175 -17.28 15.74 -1.35
N GLY A 176 -16.70 15.87 -0.15
CA GLY A 176 -15.47 15.19 0.22
C GLY A 176 -15.58 13.67 0.16
N TYR A 177 -16.70 13.09 0.60
CA TYR A 177 -16.96 11.66 0.48
C TYR A 177 -17.19 11.23 -0.97
N ASP A 178 -17.92 12.00 -1.75
CA ASP A 178 -18.14 11.71 -3.18
C ASP A 178 -16.83 11.73 -3.96
N ASP A 179 -15.96 12.69 -3.69
CA ASP A 179 -14.62 12.75 -4.29
C ASP A 179 -13.71 11.60 -3.86
N LEU A 180 -13.81 11.16 -2.60
CA LEU A 180 -13.08 9.99 -2.11
C LEU A 180 -13.53 8.72 -2.84
N LEU A 181 -14.84 8.51 -2.98
CA LEU A 181 -15.42 7.36 -3.68
C LEU A 181 -15.09 7.39 -5.17
N ALA A 182 -15.09 8.57 -5.79
CA ALA A 182 -14.69 8.76 -7.18
C ALA A 182 -13.16 8.71 -7.41
N GLY A 183 -12.35 8.54 -6.34
CA GLY A 183 -10.89 8.46 -6.43
C GLY A 183 -10.19 9.76 -6.83
N LYS A 184 -10.89 10.91 -6.75
CA LYS A 184 -10.36 12.22 -7.15
C LYS A 184 -9.31 12.78 -6.17
N ASN A 185 -9.29 12.29 -4.94
CA ASN A 185 -8.29 12.69 -3.94
C ASN A 185 -7.53 11.48 -3.39
N VAL A 186 -6.33 11.71 -2.89
CA VAL A 186 -5.55 10.75 -2.10
C VAL A 186 -5.91 10.88 -0.64
N ARG A 187 -5.91 12.13 -0.14
CA ARG A 187 -6.36 12.53 1.19
C ARG A 187 -7.13 13.85 1.11
N GLY A 188 -8.42 13.81 1.49
CA GLY A 188 -9.23 15.00 1.73
C GLY A 188 -9.16 15.39 3.20
N VAL A 189 -9.12 16.69 3.50
CA VAL A 189 -9.11 17.23 4.86
C VAL A 189 -10.22 18.25 5.01
N VAL A 190 -11.03 18.14 6.07
CA VAL A 190 -12.01 19.13 6.43
C VAL A 190 -11.35 20.17 7.34
N ILE A 191 -11.38 21.42 6.93
CA ILE A 191 -10.85 22.55 7.71
C ILE A 191 -11.99 23.15 8.51
N HIS A 192 -11.82 23.23 9.82
CA HIS A 192 -12.73 23.93 10.72
C HIS A 192 -12.23 25.37 10.91
N SER A 193 -13.07 26.37 10.62
CA SER A 193 -12.84 27.75 11.06
C SER A 193 -13.13 27.83 12.57
N HIS A 194 -12.19 28.30 13.33
CA HIS A 194 -12.41 28.71 14.71
C HIS A 194 -12.61 30.22 14.70
N ASP A 195 -13.87 30.67 14.46
CA ASP A 195 -14.28 32.06 14.68
C ASP A 195 -14.68 32.25 16.15
#